data_be80434f942e222c663512c9ead9cc71
#
_entry.id   be80434f942e222c663512c9ead9cc71
#
_cell.length_a   1.000
_cell.length_b   1.000
_cell.length_c   1.000
_cell.angle_alpha   90.00
_cell.angle_beta   90.00
_cell.angle_gamma   90.00
#
_symmetry.space_group_name_H-M   'P 1'
#
loop_
_entity.id
_entity.type
_entity.pdbx_description
1 polymer ?
#
loop_
_entity_poly.entity_id
_entity_poly.type
_entity_poly.pdbx_seq_one_letter_code
_entity_poly.pdbx_strand_id
1 'polypeptide(L)'
;MKPTIVLFVSMLSMPAMAQRDFQLTKQRNVWLTSANAAALTTFSDSTIAHATLSYSHADGTRRSLSDGKRQDVYGADVQSFFRLSPSIVAYGRAAYENRSVTEAAGSMFFPTSQLMPFDLVEEDEGNAGDKGMETFNVDGAMGWQVTRHMAIGAQLNYSSGTYAKHRDLRHSNTLMDLDARVSAFLRLPHNSGVGAGLVYRRRSETMLFKTYGTTDRIYTTLVDYANGQGEHETFGTEGFTDSKNELPLLSEQLGVTAQGAYDR
;
A
#
# COMPACT_ATOMS: atom_id res chain seq x y z
N MET A 1 -24.70 -22.91 -28.47
CA MET A 1 -23.90 -22.62 -27.25
C MET A 1 -22.37 -22.51 -27.48
N LYS A 2 -21.87 -22.52 -28.70
CA LYS A 2 -20.42 -22.51 -28.99
C LYS A 2 -19.78 -21.12 -29.24
N PRO A 3 -20.47 -20.03 -29.63
CA PRO A 3 -19.79 -18.77 -29.89
C PRO A 3 -19.48 -17.95 -28.63
N THR A 4 -20.24 -18.12 -27.53
CA THR A 4 -20.06 -17.33 -26.29
C THR A 4 -18.81 -17.72 -25.53
N ILE A 5 -18.42 -19.01 -25.57
CA ILE A 5 -17.21 -19.51 -24.91
C ILE A 5 -15.94 -19.01 -25.60
N VAL A 6 -15.97 -18.95 -26.95
CA VAL A 6 -14.83 -18.47 -27.76
C VAL A 6 -14.60 -16.97 -27.55
N LEU A 7 -15.66 -16.18 -27.41
CA LEU A 7 -15.55 -14.74 -27.13
C LEU A 7 -15.00 -14.46 -25.74
N PHE A 8 -15.36 -15.30 -24.76
CA PHE A 8 -14.86 -15.16 -23.39
C PHE A 8 -13.36 -15.52 -23.27
N VAL A 9 -12.92 -16.55 -23.99
CA VAL A 9 -11.48 -16.93 -24.02
C VAL A 9 -10.64 -15.89 -24.77
N SER A 10 -11.16 -15.28 -25.83
CA SER A 10 -10.43 -14.23 -26.55
C SER A 10 -10.34 -12.91 -25.75
N MET A 11 -11.33 -12.58 -24.92
CA MET A 11 -11.24 -11.44 -23.99
C MET A 11 -10.26 -11.67 -22.82
N LEU A 12 -10.06 -12.92 -22.39
CA LEU A 12 -9.09 -13.26 -21.34
C LEU A 12 -7.63 -13.28 -21.84
N SER A 13 -7.39 -13.44 -23.15
CA SER A 13 -6.03 -13.46 -23.70
C SER A 13 -5.47 -12.07 -24.02
N MET A 14 -6.31 -11.07 -24.32
CA MET A 14 -5.88 -9.69 -24.56
C MET A 14 -5.21 -9.02 -23.34
N PRO A 15 -5.74 -9.12 -22.09
CA PRO A 15 -5.10 -8.50 -20.94
C PRO A 15 -3.72 -9.08 -20.61
N ALA A 16 -3.48 -10.37 -20.91
CA ALA A 16 -2.18 -11.00 -20.65
C ALA A 16 -1.05 -10.43 -21.54
N MET A 17 -1.34 -10.07 -22.78
CA MET A 17 -0.36 -9.44 -23.67
C MET A 17 -0.09 -7.99 -23.26
N ALA A 18 -1.12 -7.21 -22.97
CA ALA A 18 -0.99 -5.83 -22.50
C ALA A 18 -0.23 -5.75 -21.17
N GLN A 19 -0.47 -6.67 -20.24
CA GLN A 19 0.27 -6.78 -18.99
C GLN A 19 1.77 -7.04 -19.23
N ARG A 20 2.06 -7.96 -20.14
CA ARG A 20 3.44 -8.29 -20.50
C ARG A 20 4.17 -7.07 -21.07
N ASP A 21 3.54 -6.32 -21.94
CA ASP A 21 4.13 -5.13 -22.56
C ASP A 21 4.37 -4.02 -21.55
N PHE A 22 3.45 -3.80 -20.62
CA PHE A 22 3.61 -2.83 -19.54
C PHE A 22 4.78 -3.21 -18.61
N GLN A 23 4.85 -4.47 -18.20
CA GLN A 23 5.96 -4.96 -17.35
C GLN A 23 7.30 -4.93 -18.08
N LEU A 24 7.34 -5.31 -19.36
CA LEU A 24 8.55 -5.21 -20.17
C LEU A 24 9.05 -3.78 -20.31
N THR A 25 8.16 -2.81 -20.48
CA THR A 25 8.52 -1.39 -20.52
C THR A 25 9.19 -0.95 -19.22
N LYS A 26 8.63 -1.33 -18.06
CA LYS A 26 9.24 -1.07 -16.76
C LYS A 26 10.60 -1.73 -16.58
N GLN A 27 10.74 -3.00 -17.00
CA GLN A 27 11.98 -3.77 -16.86
C GLN A 27 13.11 -3.25 -17.77
N ARG A 28 12.77 -2.76 -18.97
CA ARG A 28 13.74 -2.23 -19.92
C ARG A 28 14.28 -0.86 -19.53
N ASN A 29 13.59 -0.14 -18.67
CA ASN A 29 13.97 1.20 -18.26
C ASN A 29 13.92 1.31 -16.74
N VAL A 30 15.07 1.13 -16.09
CA VAL A 30 15.23 1.20 -14.63
C VAL A 30 14.73 2.52 -14.03
N TRP A 31 14.74 3.59 -14.81
CA TRP A 31 14.30 4.90 -14.35
C TRP A 31 12.78 5.01 -14.17
N LEU A 32 11.99 4.21 -14.89
CA LEU A 32 10.52 4.19 -14.74
C LEU A 32 10.06 3.54 -13.43
N THR A 33 10.93 2.74 -12.80
CA THR A 33 10.67 2.12 -11.49
C THR A 33 11.41 2.83 -10.37
N SER A 34 12.18 3.85 -10.69
CA SER A 34 12.93 4.63 -9.71
C SER A 34 12.02 5.58 -8.94
N ALA A 35 12.47 6.00 -7.77
CA ALA A 35 11.77 7.00 -6.95
C ALA A 35 12.02 8.45 -7.43
N ASN A 36 12.46 8.64 -8.67
CA ASN A 36 12.81 9.93 -9.26
C ASN A 36 11.85 10.28 -10.39
N ALA A 37 10.86 11.13 -10.11
CA ALA A 37 9.86 11.53 -11.10
C ALA A 37 10.46 12.29 -12.30
N ALA A 38 11.56 13.02 -12.14
CA ALA A 38 12.23 13.69 -13.25
C ALA A 38 12.73 12.69 -14.30
N ALA A 39 13.10 11.47 -13.86
CA ALA A 39 13.57 10.41 -14.74
C ALA A 39 12.46 9.78 -15.60
N LEU A 40 11.17 10.06 -15.33
CA LEU A 40 10.06 9.70 -16.22
C LEU A 40 10.25 10.22 -17.63
N THR A 41 11.02 11.30 -17.81
CA THR A 41 11.35 11.86 -19.13
C THR A 41 12.13 10.89 -20.02
N THR A 42 12.67 9.79 -19.46
CA THR A 42 13.31 8.69 -20.22
C THR A 42 12.31 7.76 -20.88
N PHE A 43 11.01 7.82 -20.53
CA PHE A 43 9.96 7.05 -21.17
C PHE A 43 9.85 7.44 -22.66
N SER A 44 9.98 6.46 -23.55
CA SER A 44 10.07 6.67 -24.99
C SER A 44 8.74 6.60 -25.71
N ASP A 45 7.79 5.81 -25.18
CA ASP A 45 6.51 5.56 -25.84
C ASP A 45 5.54 6.72 -25.66
N SER A 46 4.45 6.72 -26.39
CA SER A 46 3.43 7.77 -26.29
C SER A 46 2.53 7.60 -25.07
N THR A 47 1.98 6.43 -24.91
CA THR A 47 1.12 6.06 -23.77
C THR A 47 1.08 4.56 -23.64
N ILE A 48 1.15 4.07 -22.41
CA ILE A 48 0.91 2.69 -22.08
C ILE A 48 0.13 2.61 -20.77
N ALA A 49 -0.92 1.83 -20.74
CA ALA A 49 -1.78 1.65 -19.56
C ALA A 49 -1.97 0.17 -19.27
N HIS A 50 -2.18 -0.13 -18.00
CA HIS A 50 -2.45 -1.47 -17.50
C HIS A 50 -3.53 -1.40 -16.43
N ALA A 51 -4.48 -2.34 -16.51
CA ALA A 51 -5.51 -2.52 -15.50
C ALA A 51 -5.56 -3.98 -15.07
N THR A 52 -5.68 -4.20 -13.77
CA THR A 52 -5.80 -5.54 -13.18
C THR A 52 -7.01 -5.57 -12.25
N LEU A 53 -7.80 -6.64 -12.38
CA LEU A 53 -8.76 -7.05 -11.36
C LEU A 53 -8.27 -8.36 -10.78
N SER A 54 -8.28 -8.48 -9.47
CA SER A 54 -7.80 -9.66 -8.77
C SER A 54 -8.81 -10.13 -7.72
N TYR A 55 -8.87 -11.43 -7.57
CA TYR A 55 -9.55 -12.08 -6.45
C TYR A 55 -8.66 -13.22 -5.96
N SER A 56 -8.47 -13.29 -4.67
CA SER A 56 -7.83 -14.44 -4.04
C SER A 56 -8.65 -14.94 -2.87
N HIS A 57 -8.68 -16.26 -2.73
CA HIS A 57 -9.33 -16.95 -1.63
C HIS A 57 -8.34 -17.90 -0.98
N ALA A 58 -8.26 -17.87 0.33
CA ALA A 58 -7.48 -18.81 1.12
C ALA A 58 -8.34 -19.33 2.26
N ASP A 59 -8.33 -20.66 2.45
CA ASP A 59 -8.99 -21.36 3.55
C ASP A 59 -8.05 -22.45 4.07
N GLY A 60 -8.01 -22.66 5.38
CA GLY A 60 -7.13 -23.65 5.96
C GLY A 60 -7.32 -23.89 7.45
N THR A 61 -6.85 -25.06 7.90
CA THR A 61 -6.84 -25.47 9.30
C THR A 61 -5.57 -25.04 10.05
N ARG A 62 -4.46 -24.82 9.32
CA ARG A 62 -3.21 -24.28 9.86
C ARG A 62 -3.15 -22.79 9.56
N ARG A 63 -3.18 -21.98 10.60
CA ARG A 63 -3.17 -20.54 10.53
C ARG A 63 -2.31 -19.97 11.66
N SER A 64 -1.73 -18.81 11.41
CA SER A 64 -1.28 -17.94 12.50
C SER A 64 -2.50 -17.23 13.12
N LEU A 65 -2.34 -16.66 14.30
CA LEU A 65 -3.40 -15.89 14.96
C LEU A 65 -3.92 -14.75 14.09
N SER A 66 -3.05 -14.11 13.32
CA SER A 66 -3.36 -12.97 12.45
C SER A 66 -3.98 -13.35 11.10
N ASP A 67 -3.69 -14.57 10.59
CA ASP A 67 -4.16 -14.98 9.26
C ASP A 67 -5.63 -15.42 9.24
N GLY A 68 -6.18 -15.74 10.41
CA GLY A 68 -7.56 -16.21 10.54
C GLY A 68 -7.78 -17.58 9.89
N LYS A 69 -9.04 -17.96 9.73
CA LYS A 69 -9.44 -19.25 9.17
C LYS A 69 -9.66 -19.18 7.67
N ARG A 70 -10.29 -18.12 7.21
CA ARG A 70 -10.56 -17.87 5.80
C ARG A 70 -10.25 -16.41 5.47
N GLN A 71 -9.68 -16.22 4.30
CA GLN A 71 -9.37 -14.89 3.79
C GLN A 71 -9.88 -14.76 2.35
N ASP A 72 -10.57 -13.68 2.08
CA ASP A 72 -11.00 -13.25 0.75
C ASP A 72 -10.41 -11.86 0.46
N VAL A 73 -9.74 -11.71 -0.68
CA VAL A 73 -9.15 -10.43 -1.10
C VAL A 73 -9.61 -10.08 -2.50
N TYR A 74 -10.17 -8.89 -2.64
CA TYR A 74 -10.57 -8.29 -3.92
C TYR A 74 -9.66 -7.11 -4.19
N GLY A 75 -9.16 -7.00 -5.40
CA GLY A 75 -8.28 -5.91 -5.80
C GLY A 75 -8.60 -5.36 -7.18
N ALA A 76 -8.39 -4.06 -7.34
CA ALA A 76 -8.39 -3.36 -8.62
C ALA A 76 -7.17 -2.44 -8.66
N ASP A 77 -6.42 -2.47 -9.75
CA ASP A 77 -5.24 -1.62 -9.97
C ASP A 77 -5.26 -1.12 -11.41
N VAL A 78 -5.14 0.19 -11.59
CA VAL A 78 -5.01 0.83 -12.90
C VAL A 78 -3.81 1.75 -12.86
N GLN A 79 -2.92 1.61 -13.82
CA GLN A 79 -1.73 2.44 -13.91
C GLN A 79 -1.41 2.79 -15.36
N SER A 80 -0.83 3.96 -15.57
CA SER A 80 -0.49 4.45 -16.89
C SER A 80 0.74 5.35 -16.87
N PHE A 81 1.59 5.19 -17.88
CA PHE A 81 2.55 6.19 -18.31
C PHE A 81 2.00 6.89 -19.55
N PHE A 82 2.06 8.18 -19.58
CA PHE A 82 1.58 8.96 -20.72
C PHE A 82 2.44 10.20 -20.99
N ARG A 83 2.74 10.40 -22.26
CA ARG A 83 3.50 11.56 -22.74
C ARG A 83 2.54 12.68 -23.09
N LEU A 84 2.51 13.70 -22.23
CA LEU A 84 1.64 14.87 -22.43
C LEU A 84 2.17 15.82 -23.52
N SER A 85 3.49 15.88 -23.67
CA SER A 85 4.18 16.67 -24.69
C SER A 85 5.57 16.07 -24.97
N PRO A 86 6.31 16.55 -25.97
CA PRO A 86 7.69 16.10 -26.21
C PRO A 86 8.61 16.25 -24.99
N SER A 87 8.29 17.19 -24.08
CA SER A 87 9.09 17.46 -22.88
C SER A 87 8.46 17.02 -21.56
N ILE A 88 7.20 16.56 -21.55
CA ILE A 88 6.48 16.22 -20.31
C ILE A 88 5.96 14.81 -20.39
N VAL A 89 6.33 14.02 -19.38
CA VAL A 89 5.82 12.67 -19.15
C VAL A 89 5.18 12.61 -17.78
N ALA A 90 4.03 11.96 -17.69
CA ALA A 90 3.33 11.73 -16.45
C ALA A 90 3.10 10.23 -16.21
N TYR A 91 2.93 9.89 -14.95
CA TYR A 91 2.53 8.59 -14.46
C TYR A 91 1.35 8.76 -13.50
N GLY A 92 0.39 7.86 -13.59
CA GLY A 92 -0.71 7.79 -12.64
C GLY A 92 -1.02 6.35 -12.30
N ARG A 93 -1.42 6.11 -11.05
CA ARG A 93 -1.93 4.84 -10.57
C ARG A 93 -3.06 5.07 -9.59
N ALA A 94 -4.10 4.26 -9.68
CA ALA A 94 -5.13 4.14 -8.68
C ALA A 94 -5.32 2.66 -8.36
N ALA A 95 -5.31 2.31 -7.08
CA ALA A 95 -5.52 0.93 -6.65
C ALA A 95 -6.47 0.87 -5.44
N TYR A 96 -7.25 -0.17 -5.40
CA TYR A 96 -8.16 -0.52 -4.31
C TYR A 96 -7.95 -1.97 -3.92
N GLU A 97 -7.92 -2.24 -2.63
CA GLU A 97 -7.94 -3.59 -2.07
C GLU A 97 -8.96 -3.67 -0.94
N ASN A 98 -9.78 -4.69 -0.97
CA ASN A 98 -10.65 -5.08 0.14
C ASN A 98 -10.27 -6.49 0.57
N ARG A 99 -9.98 -6.64 1.86
CA ARG A 99 -9.61 -7.91 2.48
C ARG A 99 -10.56 -8.22 3.63
N SER A 100 -11.17 -9.38 3.60
CA SER A 100 -11.99 -9.93 4.69
C SER A 100 -11.32 -11.17 5.24
N VAL A 101 -11.19 -11.25 6.56
CA VAL A 101 -10.59 -12.38 7.26
C VAL A 101 -11.55 -12.84 8.34
N THR A 102 -11.86 -14.15 8.39
CA THR A 102 -12.75 -14.71 9.41
C THR A 102 -11.96 -15.34 10.55
N GLU A 103 -12.47 -15.20 11.77
CA GLU A 103 -11.88 -15.76 12.98
C GLU A 103 -10.39 -15.41 13.15
N ALA A 104 -10.04 -14.14 13.00
CA ALA A 104 -8.68 -13.62 13.19
C ALA A 104 -8.52 -12.95 14.56
N ALA A 105 -7.38 -13.19 15.18
CA ALA A 105 -6.86 -12.49 16.35
C ALA A 105 -5.56 -11.75 15.97
N GLY A 106 -4.54 -11.70 16.83
CA GLY A 106 -3.24 -11.11 16.50
C GLY A 106 -3.26 -9.59 16.51
N SER A 107 -2.35 -8.97 15.74
CA SER A 107 -2.14 -7.52 15.72
C SER A 107 -3.42 -6.72 15.49
N MET A 108 -3.54 -5.64 16.21
CA MET A 108 -4.63 -4.67 16.10
C MET A 108 -4.26 -3.43 15.31
N PHE A 109 -2.98 -3.26 14.98
CA PHE A 109 -2.53 -2.21 14.10
C PHE A 109 -2.63 -2.61 12.63
N PHE A 110 -2.67 -1.61 11.78
CA PHE A 110 -2.71 -1.82 10.35
C PHE A 110 -1.48 -2.63 9.90
N PRO A 111 -1.61 -3.73 9.13
CA PRO A 111 -0.51 -4.64 8.84
C PRO A 111 0.73 -4.01 8.20
N THR A 112 0.57 -2.85 7.57
CA THR A 112 1.68 -2.09 6.98
C THR A 112 2.29 -1.04 7.91
N SER A 113 1.83 -0.98 9.17
CA SER A 113 2.30 -0.01 10.17
C SER A 113 3.63 -0.45 10.76
N GLN A 114 4.72 -0.23 10.07
CA GLN A 114 6.07 -0.63 10.51
C GLN A 114 6.76 0.36 11.47
N LEU A 115 6.09 1.44 11.87
CA LEU A 115 6.70 2.53 12.64
C LEU A 115 6.26 2.56 14.10
N MET A 116 5.65 1.47 14.57
CA MET A 116 5.16 1.39 15.93
C MET A 116 6.28 0.96 16.88
N PRO A 117 6.43 1.65 18.01
CA PRO A 117 7.35 1.22 19.06
C PRO A 117 6.85 -0.03 19.80
N PHE A 118 5.61 -0.41 19.61
CA PHE A 118 4.96 -1.59 20.19
C PHE A 118 3.81 -2.05 19.29
N ASP A 119 3.34 -3.28 19.50
CA ASP A 119 2.10 -3.79 18.91
C ASP A 119 1.08 -4.09 20.03
N LEU A 120 -0.19 -4.09 19.68
CA LEU A 120 -1.26 -4.60 20.52
C LEU A 120 -1.74 -5.91 19.90
N VAL A 121 -1.43 -7.02 20.56
CA VAL A 121 -1.65 -8.36 20.03
C VAL A 121 -2.71 -9.08 20.85
N GLU A 122 -3.76 -9.48 20.19
CA GLU A 122 -4.79 -10.34 20.76
C GLU A 122 -4.36 -11.81 20.63
N GLU A 123 -4.00 -12.44 21.74
CA GLU A 123 -3.49 -13.81 21.76
C GLU A 123 -4.58 -14.85 22.01
N ASP A 124 -5.73 -14.45 22.60
CA ASP A 124 -6.82 -15.35 22.93
C ASP A 124 -7.65 -15.68 21.67
N GLU A 125 -7.51 -16.91 21.17
CA GLU A 125 -8.33 -17.45 20.09
C GLU A 125 -9.84 -17.38 20.41
N GLY A 126 -10.23 -17.44 21.67
CA GLY A 126 -11.62 -17.25 22.09
C GLY A 126 -12.19 -15.88 21.77
N ASN A 127 -11.33 -14.88 21.54
CA ASN A 127 -11.69 -13.53 21.12
C ASN A 127 -11.56 -13.31 19.61
N ALA A 128 -11.04 -14.29 18.87
CA ALA A 128 -10.94 -14.17 17.42
C ALA A 128 -12.27 -13.74 16.78
N GLY A 129 -12.22 -12.87 15.82
CA GLY A 129 -13.39 -12.33 15.15
C GLY A 129 -13.12 -11.99 13.69
N ASP A 130 -14.17 -11.64 12.98
CA ASP A 130 -14.03 -11.23 11.59
C ASP A 130 -13.38 -9.85 11.51
N LYS A 131 -12.35 -9.72 10.68
CA LYS A 131 -11.62 -8.49 10.42
C LYS A 131 -11.80 -8.07 8.96
N GLY A 132 -12.07 -6.80 8.75
CA GLY A 132 -12.14 -6.18 7.43
C GLY A 132 -11.05 -5.12 7.27
N MET A 133 -10.43 -5.07 6.10
CA MET A 133 -9.44 -4.08 5.74
C MET A 133 -9.72 -3.55 4.35
N GLU A 134 -9.74 -2.24 4.21
CA GLU A 134 -9.85 -1.57 2.92
C GLU A 134 -8.68 -0.61 2.74
N THR A 135 -8.11 -0.59 1.53
CA THR A 135 -7.04 0.34 1.17
C THR A 135 -7.30 0.99 -0.17
N PHE A 136 -7.03 2.29 -0.23
CA PHE A 136 -7.04 3.09 -1.44
C PHE A 136 -5.65 3.68 -1.64
N ASN A 137 -5.08 3.51 -2.83
CA ASN A 137 -3.80 4.07 -3.18
C ASN A 137 -3.96 4.93 -4.43
N VAL A 138 -3.42 6.13 -4.41
CA VAL A 138 -3.39 7.05 -5.56
C VAL A 138 -1.97 7.58 -5.69
N ASP A 139 -1.32 7.27 -6.81
CA ASP A 139 0.02 7.72 -7.12
C ASP A 139 -0.02 8.62 -8.35
N GLY A 140 0.64 9.74 -8.29
CA GLY A 140 0.81 10.66 -9.40
C GLY A 140 2.25 11.15 -9.49
N ALA A 141 2.82 11.15 -10.69
CA ALA A 141 4.14 11.69 -10.92
C ALA A 141 4.23 12.40 -12.28
N MET A 142 5.06 13.43 -12.35
CA MET A 142 5.31 14.15 -13.58
C MET A 142 6.79 14.54 -13.69
N GLY A 143 7.37 14.26 -14.85
CA GLY A 143 8.72 14.68 -15.22
C GLY A 143 8.67 15.68 -16.36
N TRP A 144 9.44 16.74 -16.24
CA TRP A 144 9.60 17.79 -17.25
C TRP A 144 11.06 17.93 -17.67
N GLN A 145 11.31 17.72 -18.95
CA GLN A 145 12.61 17.93 -19.61
C GLN A 145 12.85 19.43 -19.79
N VAL A 146 13.70 20.02 -18.96
CA VAL A 146 14.01 21.48 -18.99
C VAL A 146 15.06 21.79 -20.05
N THR A 147 16.09 20.92 -20.15
CA THR A 147 17.13 21.02 -21.17
C THR A 147 17.38 19.65 -21.79
N ARG A 148 18.26 19.54 -22.80
CA ARG A 148 18.62 18.25 -23.42
C ARG A 148 19.16 17.23 -22.42
N HIS A 149 19.76 17.67 -21.34
CA HIS A 149 20.42 16.81 -20.37
C HIS A 149 19.77 16.82 -18.99
N MET A 150 18.95 17.85 -18.67
CA MET A 150 18.39 18.02 -17.33
C MET A 150 16.87 17.98 -17.36
N ALA A 151 16.31 17.24 -16.41
CA ALA A 151 14.87 17.20 -16.12
C ALA A 151 14.62 17.46 -14.64
N ILE A 152 13.43 17.95 -14.33
CA ILE A 152 12.89 18.08 -12.98
C ILE A 152 11.57 17.32 -12.89
N GLY A 153 11.15 16.96 -11.70
CA GLY A 153 9.90 16.21 -11.51
C GLY A 153 9.35 16.31 -10.11
N ALA A 154 8.07 16.00 -10.01
CA ALA A 154 7.35 15.90 -8.76
C ALA A 154 6.55 14.59 -8.73
N GLN A 155 6.38 14.03 -7.54
CA GLN A 155 5.62 12.81 -7.29
C GLN A 155 4.82 12.99 -6.00
N LEU A 156 3.62 12.48 -6.01
CA LEU A 156 2.75 12.38 -4.84
C LEU A 156 2.20 10.95 -4.79
N ASN A 157 2.43 10.26 -3.69
CA ASN A 157 1.81 8.98 -3.38
C ASN A 157 0.92 9.17 -2.16
N TYR A 158 -0.31 8.76 -2.26
CA TYR A 158 -1.27 8.84 -1.18
C TYR A 158 -1.91 7.48 -0.97
N SER A 159 -1.89 7.01 0.27
CA SER A 159 -2.57 5.80 0.70
C SER A 159 -3.49 6.10 1.87
N SER A 160 -4.70 5.59 1.80
CA SER A 160 -5.68 5.64 2.88
C SER A 160 -6.23 4.25 3.11
N GLY A 161 -6.49 3.92 4.37
CA GLY A 161 -7.04 2.60 4.70
C GLY A 161 -7.85 2.60 5.97
N THR A 162 -8.72 1.61 6.08
CA THR A 162 -9.46 1.26 7.29
C THR A 162 -9.20 -0.19 7.64
N TYR A 163 -9.10 -0.49 8.93
CA TYR A 163 -8.91 -1.84 9.44
C TYR A 163 -9.75 -2.00 10.70
N ALA A 164 -10.69 -2.94 10.70
CA ALA A 164 -11.65 -3.08 11.79
C ALA A 164 -11.95 -4.56 12.10
N LYS A 165 -12.17 -4.84 13.38
CA LYS A 165 -12.67 -6.12 13.87
C LYS A 165 -14.14 -5.99 14.28
N HIS A 166 -14.96 -6.97 13.93
CA HIS A 166 -16.40 -6.96 14.14
C HIS A 166 -16.88 -7.68 15.42
N ARG A 167 -15.95 -8.14 16.24
CA ARG A 167 -16.23 -8.80 17.53
C ARG A 167 -15.50 -8.08 18.67
N ASP A 168 -16.13 -7.96 19.84
CA ASP A 168 -15.50 -7.36 21.02
C ASP A 168 -14.35 -8.27 21.55
N LEU A 169 -13.24 -7.76 21.97
CA LEU A 169 -12.82 -6.36 21.97
C LEU A 169 -12.57 -5.90 20.53
N ARG A 170 -13.17 -4.78 20.11
CA ARG A 170 -13.06 -4.30 18.73
C ARG A 170 -12.01 -3.23 18.61
N HIS A 171 -11.27 -3.29 17.51
CA HIS A 171 -10.49 -2.17 17.03
C HIS A 171 -11.11 -1.60 15.75
N SER A 172 -10.90 -0.32 15.53
CA SER A 172 -11.23 0.38 14.29
C SER A 172 -10.14 1.40 14.02
N ASN A 173 -9.36 1.16 12.98
CA ASN A 173 -8.21 1.96 12.62
C ASN A 173 -8.48 2.73 11.33
N THR A 174 -7.94 3.94 11.25
CA THR A 174 -7.87 4.73 10.02
C THR A 174 -6.41 5.08 9.78
N LEU A 175 -5.92 4.75 8.58
CA LEU A 175 -4.57 5.01 8.12
C LEU A 175 -4.57 6.10 7.05
N MET A 176 -3.58 6.99 7.12
CA MET A 176 -3.19 7.91 6.05
C MET A 176 -1.68 7.87 5.89
N ASP A 177 -1.20 7.70 4.66
CA ASP A 177 0.22 7.75 4.31
C ASP A 177 0.37 8.65 3.07
N LEU A 178 1.09 9.75 3.23
CA LEU A 178 1.39 10.73 2.18
C LEU A 178 2.90 10.77 1.98
N ASP A 179 3.35 10.55 0.74
CA ASP A 179 4.75 10.65 0.33
C ASP A 179 4.82 11.64 -0.85
N ALA A 180 5.44 12.79 -0.62
CA ALA A 180 5.64 13.84 -1.61
C ALA A 180 7.13 13.98 -1.94
N ARG A 181 7.46 14.05 -3.21
CA ARG A 181 8.84 14.12 -3.69
C ARG A 181 9.00 15.17 -4.76
N VAL A 182 10.15 15.85 -4.73
CA VAL A 182 10.64 16.65 -5.83
C VAL A 182 12.03 16.15 -6.22
N SER A 183 12.32 16.13 -7.50
CA SER A 183 13.54 15.48 -7.99
C SER A 183 14.11 16.20 -9.20
N ALA A 184 15.42 16.01 -9.38
CA ALA A 184 16.16 16.38 -10.58
C ALA A 184 16.84 15.15 -11.17
N PHE A 185 17.00 15.14 -12.47
CA PHE A 185 17.66 14.08 -13.22
C PHE A 185 18.58 14.67 -14.26
N LEU A 186 19.82 14.19 -14.30
CA LEU A 186 20.80 14.53 -15.29
C LEU A 186 21.09 13.32 -16.18
N ARG A 187 20.79 13.45 -17.46
CA ARG A 187 21.07 12.44 -18.47
C ARG A 187 22.56 12.54 -18.88
N LEU A 188 23.25 11.41 -18.79
CA LEU A 188 24.62 11.22 -19.20
C LEU A 188 24.69 10.44 -20.53
N PRO A 189 25.83 10.42 -21.22
CA PRO A 189 26.03 9.57 -22.39
C PRO A 189 25.81 8.08 -22.08
N HIS A 190 25.60 7.27 -23.15
CA HIS A 190 25.41 5.81 -23.06
C HIS A 190 24.25 5.36 -22.15
N ASN A 191 23.07 5.98 -22.27
CA ASN A 191 21.88 5.71 -21.47
C ASN A 191 22.09 5.80 -19.94
N SER A 192 23.20 6.37 -19.52
CA SER A 192 23.53 6.57 -18.11
C SER A 192 22.83 7.81 -17.56
N GLY A 193 22.71 7.91 -16.26
CA GLY A 193 22.12 9.07 -15.62
C GLY A 193 22.35 9.09 -14.11
N VAL A 194 22.21 10.28 -13.56
CA VAL A 194 22.19 10.49 -12.11
C VAL A 194 20.99 11.33 -11.73
N GLY A 195 20.44 11.04 -10.59
CA GLY A 195 19.28 11.74 -10.05
C GLY A 195 19.41 12.03 -8.56
N ALA A 196 18.80 13.11 -8.12
CA ALA A 196 18.69 13.46 -6.72
C ALA A 196 17.29 13.99 -6.43
N GLY A 197 16.85 13.90 -5.19
CA GLY A 197 15.54 14.39 -4.80
C GLY A 197 15.41 14.62 -3.31
N LEU A 198 14.37 15.36 -2.96
CA LEU A 198 13.91 15.57 -1.61
C LEU A 198 12.60 14.79 -1.42
N VAL A 199 12.45 14.22 -0.25
CA VAL A 199 11.28 13.41 0.14
C VAL A 199 10.70 13.99 1.42
N TYR A 200 9.40 14.21 1.43
CA TYR A 200 8.62 14.43 2.63
C TYR A 200 7.59 13.31 2.74
N ARG A 201 7.54 12.64 3.87
CA ARG A 201 6.54 11.63 4.16
C ARG A 201 5.84 11.94 5.46
N ARG A 202 4.52 11.85 5.44
CA ARG A 202 3.68 11.95 6.62
C ARG A 202 2.78 10.71 6.67
N ARG A 203 2.83 10.02 7.80
CA ARG A 203 1.98 8.87 8.06
C ARG A 203 1.27 9.06 9.38
N SER A 204 -0.02 8.81 9.40
CA SER A 204 -0.81 8.77 10.63
C SER A 204 -1.69 7.53 10.65
N GLU A 205 -1.80 6.94 11.82
CA GLU A 205 -2.78 5.90 12.12
C GLU A 205 -3.51 6.28 13.39
N THR A 206 -4.83 6.29 13.33
CA THR A 206 -5.71 6.49 14.47
C THR A 206 -6.37 5.17 14.77
N MET A 207 -6.32 4.71 16.01
CA MET A 207 -6.94 3.47 16.45
C MET A 207 -7.93 3.73 17.57
N LEU A 208 -9.15 3.26 17.39
CA LEU A 208 -10.14 3.15 18.45
C LEU A 208 -10.25 1.68 18.86
N PHE A 209 -10.01 1.37 20.13
CA PHE A 209 -9.97 0.02 20.65
C PHE A 209 -10.80 -0.07 21.94
N LYS A 210 -12.01 -0.62 21.83
CA LYS A 210 -13.00 -0.66 22.93
C LYS A 210 -14.04 -1.76 22.73
N THR A 211 -14.86 -1.98 23.78
CA THR A 211 -16.10 -2.75 23.69
C THR A 211 -17.25 -1.89 23.19
N TYR A 212 -18.16 -2.49 22.44
CA TYR A 212 -19.38 -1.84 21.93
C TYR A 212 -20.65 -2.39 22.53
N GLY A 213 -20.57 -3.50 23.24
CA GLY A 213 -21.69 -4.12 23.94
C GLY A 213 -21.55 -4.05 25.45
N THR A 214 -22.63 -4.36 26.17
CA THR A 214 -22.56 -4.60 27.60
C THR A 214 -21.99 -5.99 27.85
N THR A 215 -20.86 -6.07 28.55
CA THR A 215 -20.20 -7.34 28.86
C THR A 215 -19.54 -7.25 30.23
N ASP A 216 -19.63 -8.35 30.99
CA ASP A 216 -18.86 -8.54 32.24
C ASP A 216 -17.50 -9.23 31.97
N ARG A 217 -17.17 -9.44 30.70
CA ARG A 217 -15.94 -10.12 30.30
C ARG A 217 -14.75 -9.17 30.48
N ILE A 218 -13.69 -9.71 31.06
CA ILE A 218 -12.39 -9.04 31.14
C ILE A 218 -11.54 -9.52 29.96
N TYR A 219 -11.04 -8.55 29.19
CA TYR A 219 -10.18 -8.80 28.05
C TYR A 219 -8.73 -8.51 28.42
N THR A 220 -7.83 -9.32 27.87
CA THR A 220 -6.39 -9.13 27.99
C THR A 220 -5.77 -9.03 26.61
N THR A 221 -4.75 -8.21 26.47
CA THR A 221 -3.99 -8.02 25.24
C THR A 221 -2.51 -7.95 25.59
N LEU A 222 -1.66 -8.56 24.76
CA LEU A 222 -0.22 -8.39 24.86
C LEU A 222 0.16 -7.03 24.24
N VAL A 223 0.82 -6.20 25.01
CA VAL A 223 1.58 -5.05 24.51
C VAL A 223 2.96 -5.57 24.14
N ASP A 224 3.15 -5.90 22.86
CA ASP A 224 4.38 -6.49 22.33
C ASP A 224 5.39 -5.40 21.97
N TYR A 225 6.53 -5.37 22.62
CA TYR A 225 7.61 -4.44 22.33
C TYR A 225 8.57 -4.95 21.24
N ALA A 226 8.56 -6.20 20.95
CA ALA A 226 9.11 -6.91 19.78
C ALA A 226 9.16 -8.43 20.03
N ASN A 227 8.90 -9.22 19.00
CA ASN A 227 9.06 -10.68 18.98
C ASN A 227 8.28 -11.44 20.09
N GLY A 228 7.09 -10.98 20.44
CA GLY A 228 6.27 -11.59 21.50
C GLY A 228 6.79 -11.32 22.90
N GLN A 229 7.65 -10.32 23.08
CA GLN A 229 8.16 -9.89 24.38
C GLN A 229 7.47 -8.61 24.81
N GLY A 230 6.65 -8.68 25.83
CA GLY A 230 5.87 -7.55 26.28
C GLY A 230 5.15 -7.81 27.58
N GLU A 231 4.17 -7.00 27.89
CA GLU A 231 3.38 -7.05 29.10
C GLU A 231 1.90 -7.31 28.73
N HIS A 232 1.24 -8.15 29.53
CA HIS A 232 -0.19 -8.37 29.38
C HIS A 232 -0.95 -7.28 30.12
N GLU A 233 -1.69 -6.48 29.35
CA GLU A 233 -2.59 -5.47 29.88
C GLU A 233 -4.02 -6.02 29.96
N THR A 234 -4.69 -5.71 31.05
CA THR A 234 -6.08 -6.08 31.26
C THR A 234 -6.97 -4.85 31.07
N PHE A 235 -7.80 -4.95 30.04
CA PHE A 235 -8.72 -3.88 29.68
C PHE A 235 -10.13 -4.22 30.17
N GLY A 236 -10.61 -3.97 31.24
CA GLY A 236 -11.98 -4.22 31.67
C GLY A 236 -13.02 -4.07 30.54
N THR A 237 -14.10 -3.40 30.80
CA THR A 237 -15.18 -3.17 29.80
C THR A 237 -14.93 -1.93 28.91
N GLU A 238 -13.89 -1.13 29.18
CA GLU A 238 -13.70 0.17 28.53
C GLU A 238 -12.73 0.12 27.34
N GLY A 239 -11.84 -0.88 27.29
CA GLY A 239 -10.81 -1.00 26.26
C GLY A 239 -9.61 -0.08 26.49
N PHE A 240 -8.69 -0.04 25.52
CA PHE A 240 -7.44 0.71 25.60
C PHE A 240 -7.61 2.19 25.21
N THR A 241 -8.54 2.47 24.32
CA THR A 241 -8.87 3.83 23.90
C THR A 241 -10.34 4.13 24.20
N ASP A 242 -10.64 5.35 24.56
CA ASP A 242 -12.00 5.85 24.65
C ASP A 242 -12.27 6.86 23.52
N SER A 243 -13.49 7.40 23.49
CA SER A 243 -13.88 8.41 22.51
C SER A 243 -13.09 9.73 22.61
N LYS A 244 -12.25 9.89 23.64
CA LYS A 244 -11.43 11.08 23.85
C LYS A 244 -9.95 10.81 23.63
N ASN A 245 -9.52 9.55 23.70
CA ASN A 245 -8.13 9.11 23.61
C ASN A 245 -7.97 8.12 22.43
N GLU A 246 -8.37 8.54 21.25
CA GLU A 246 -7.87 7.88 20.04
C GLU A 246 -6.37 7.99 20.05
N LEU A 247 -5.67 6.87 19.89
CA LEU A 247 -4.21 6.85 19.81
C LEU A 247 -3.78 7.32 18.40
N PRO A 248 -3.52 8.61 18.18
CA PRO A 248 -2.98 9.04 16.91
C PRO A 248 -1.48 8.77 16.91
N LEU A 249 -1.06 7.88 16.04
CA LEU A 249 0.34 7.69 15.73
C LEU A 249 0.68 8.54 14.53
N LEU A 250 1.60 9.44 14.71
CA LEU A 250 2.05 10.35 13.67
C LEU A 250 3.56 10.18 13.46
N SER A 251 3.94 9.94 12.22
CA SER A 251 5.34 9.95 11.77
C SER A 251 5.51 10.98 10.67
N GLU A 252 6.51 11.84 10.81
CA GLU A 252 6.92 12.77 9.78
C GLU A 252 8.41 12.55 9.47
N GLN A 253 8.73 12.48 8.19
CA GLN A 253 10.08 12.20 7.72
C GLN A 253 10.47 13.17 6.62
N LEU A 254 11.68 13.70 6.71
CA LEU A 254 12.34 14.43 5.65
C LEU A 254 13.59 13.66 5.23
N GLY A 255 13.78 13.51 3.93
CA GLY A 255 14.89 12.75 3.41
C GLY A 255 15.42 13.30 2.08
N VAL A 256 16.61 12.83 1.74
CA VAL A 256 17.24 13.07 0.45
C VAL A 256 17.45 11.74 -0.25
N THR A 257 17.33 11.71 -1.57
CA THR A 257 17.61 10.53 -2.38
C THR A 257 18.69 10.86 -3.41
N ALA A 258 19.58 9.91 -3.65
CA ALA A 258 20.53 9.96 -4.76
C ALA A 258 20.48 8.63 -5.50
N GLN A 259 20.49 8.67 -6.83
CA GLN A 259 20.37 7.50 -7.68
C GLN A 259 21.33 7.64 -8.87
N GLY A 260 21.89 6.54 -9.32
CA GLY A 260 22.72 6.50 -10.51
C GLY A 260 22.52 5.18 -11.25
N ALA A 261 22.48 5.23 -12.57
CA ALA A 261 22.57 4.07 -13.44
C ALA A 261 23.60 4.32 -14.52
N TYR A 262 24.40 3.31 -14.76
CA TYR A 262 25.43 3.31 -15.80
C TYR A 262 25.19 2.13 -16.73
N ASP A 263 25.03 2.41 -18.01
CA ASP A 263 24.95 1.40 -19.06
C ASP A 263 26.30 1.38 -19.83
N ARG A 264 26.81 0.19 -20.08
CA ARG A 264 28.11 -0.02 -20.74
C ARG A 264 27.94 -0.31 -22.22
#